data_d5a3438c6120afafd03479c4d6a2a159
#
_entry.id   d5a3438c6120afafd03479c4d6a2a159
#
_cell.length_a   1.000
_cell.length_b   1.000
_cell.length_c   1.000
_cell.angle_alpha   90.00
_cell.angle_beta   90.00
_cell.angle_gamma   90.00
#
_symmetry.space_group_name_H-M   'P 1'
#
loop_
_entity.id
_entity.type
_entity.pdbx_description
1 polymer ?
#
loop_
_entity_poly.entity_id
_entity_poly.type
_entity_poly.pdbx_seq_one_letter_code
_entity_poly.pdbx_strand_id
1 'polypeptide(L)'
;MLFTIDIGGTFIKYGLMDADYQLIRTDKIPTPSTIEDFWQGLEGIVAPVREEIEGIAISCPGEIQKSLGFVFRGGLIPYLRGIPLASRLQQTFQVPVTVLNDGEAAGLAESRLGNLKDCPCGATLVLGTGVGLALLSNGALLRGWQLTEYIRSIDKAGRTPENRRFHRELFLQGISNLLENTGSAVQFVEKASHLLNLEKADGIAVFRALDQGGNEELTTLFQSYCHDIAILIFNLQSLLLLEKVTIGGGISSQTLLIDEINHQYHDLLSQRGREQFEALPIQAARFHNESNLIGAAAYFYSSPNQKKF
;
A
#
# COMPACT_ATOMS: atom_id res chain seq x y z
N MET A 1 4.77 16.19 19.71
CA MET A 1 5.17 15.54 18.45
C MET A 1 4.53 14.15 18.37
N LEU A 2 4.41 13.58 17.18
CA LEU A 2 3.92 12.22 17.00
C LEU A 2 5.09 11.26 16.77
N PHE A 3 5.09 10.09 17.41
CA PHE A 3 6.05 9.04 17.11
C PHE A 3 5.46 8.12 16.06
N THR A 4 6.11 8.03 14.92
CA THR A 4 5.65 7.21 13.79
C THR A 4 6.53 5.98 13.64
N ILE A 5 5.92 4.82 13.39
CA ILE A 5 6.60 3.53 13.24
C ILE A 5 6.11 2.86 11.97
N ASP A 6 7.03 2.36 11.16
CA ASP A 6 6.76 1.50 10.00
C ASP A 6 7.38 0.13 10.24
N ILE A 7 6.55 -0.86 10.52
CA ILE A 7 6.96 -2.23 10.78
C ILE A 7 7.09 -2.96 9.44
N GLY A 8 8.31 -3.15 8.98
CA GLY A 8 8.62 -3.91 7.77
C GLY A 8 9.22 -5.28 8.06
N GLY A 9 9.28 -6.14 7.06
CA GLY A 9 9.84 -7.51 7.21
C GLY A 9 11.34 -7.56 7.51
N THR A 10 12.11 -6.53 7.11
CA THR A 10 13.57 -6.47 7.31
C THR A 10 13.97 -5.45 8.36
N PHE A 11 13.30 -4.31 8.39
CA PHE A 11 13.57 -3.21 9.33
C PHE A 11 12.26 -2.66 9.87
N ILE A 12 12.29 -2.25 11.13
CA ILE A 12 11.32 -1.35 11.74
C ILE A 12 11.92 0.06 11.61
N LYS A 13 11.29 0.91 10.78
CA LYS A 13 11.65 2.31 10.65
C LYS A 13 10.81 3.13 11.61
N TYR A 14 11.35 4.20 12.15
CA TYR A 14 10.60 5.06 13.05
C TYR A 14 11.12 6.50 13.01
N GLY A 15 10.30 7.42 13.50
CA GLY A 15 10.69 8.83 13.55
C GLY A 15 9.77 9.68 14.41
N LEU A 16 10.27 10.86 14.75
CA LEU A 16 9.48 11.95 15.33
C LEU A 16 8.98 12.85 14.22
N MET A 17 7.71 13.13 14.24
CA MET A 17 7.00 13.93 13.23
C MET A 17 6.27 15.08 13.91
N ASP A 18 6.33 16.25 13.30
CA ASP A 18 5.56 17.41 13.74
C ASP A 18 4.12 17.41 13.17
N ALA A 19 3.35 18.44 13.53
CA ALA A 19 1.97 18.59 13.09
C ALA A 19 1.82 18.89 11.58
N ASP A 20 2.89 19.34 10.94
CA ASP A 20 2.96 19.64 9.50
C ASP A 20 3.49 18.42 8.70
N TYR A 21 3.57 17.24 9.31
CA TYR A 21 4.07 15.99 8.74
C TYR A 21 5.55 16.04 8.33
N GLN A 22 6.35 16.90 8.95
CA GLN A 22 7.79 16.91 8.74
C GLN A 22 8.47 15.92 9.69
N LEU A 23 9.29 15.03 9.12
CA LEU A 23 10.11 14.11 9.90
C LEU A 23 11.32 14.87 10.47
N ILE A 24 11.34 15.08 11.78
CA ILE A 24 12.39 15.79 12.51
C ILE A 24 13.61 14.89 12.73
N ARG A 25 13.35 13.62 13.03
CA ARG A 25 14.37 12.60 13.26
C ARG A 25 13.86 11.24 12.82
N THR A 26 14.66 10.50 12.11
CA THR A 26 14.35 9.13 11.68
C THR A 26 15.49 8.19 12.00
N ASP A 27 15.15 6.93 12.27
CA ASP A 27 16.10 5.85 12.44
C ASP A 27 15.43 4.50 12.14
N LYS A 28 16.15 3.41 12.24
CA LYS A 28 15.64 2.06 12.01
C LYS A 28 16.38 1.03 12.87
N ILE A 29 15.67 -0.03 13.22
CA ILE A 29 16.24 -1.24 13.81
C ILE A 29 15.95 -2.44 12.90
N PRO A 30 16.77 -3.50 12.91
CA PRO A 30 16.40 -4.76 12.26
C PRO A 30 15.09 -5.29 12.84
N THR A 31 14.23 -5.85 12.00
CA THR A 31 12.99 -6.50 12.47
C THR A 31 13.37 -7.76 13.26
N PRO A 32 12.99 -7.85 14.52
CA PRO A 32 13.27 -9.02 15.35
C PRO A 32 12.63 -10.30 14.82
N SER A 33 13.26 -11.44 15.11
CA SER A 33 12.77 -12.74 14.68
C SER A 33 11.77 -13.38 15.66
N THR A 34 11.69 -12.86 16.89
CA THR A 34 10.80 -13.35 17.96
C THR A 34 9.86 -12.25 18.44
N ILE A 35 8.73 -12.64 19.01
CA ILE A 35 7.76 -11.69 19.57
C ILE A 35 8.29 -10.99 20.83
N GLU A 36 9.13 -11.66 21.61
CA GLU A 36 9.75 -11.13 22.82
C GLU A 36 10.71 -10.00 22.47
N ASP A 37 11.64 -10.25 21.52
CA ASP A 37 12.59 -9.24 21.04
C ASP A 37 11.88 -8.09 20.32
N PHE A 38 10.77 -8.38 19.63
CA PHE A 38 9.94 -7.35 18.99
C PHE A 38 9.38 -6.36 20.02
N TRP A 39 8.81 -6.85 21.13
CA TRP A 39 8.33 -5.97 22.19
C TRP A 39 9.44 -5.17 22.84
N GLN A 40 10.56 -5.83 23.15
CA GLN A 40 11.73 -5.16 23.70
C GLN A 40 12.26 -4.08 22.75
N GLY A 41 12.31 -4.37 21.45
CA GLY A 41 12.70 -3.42 20.43
C GLY A 41 11.77 -2.20 20.36
N LEU A 42 10.45 -2.40 20.36
CA LEU A 42 9.48 -1.29 20.38
C LEU A 42 9.58 -0.46 21.65
N GLU A 43 9.70 -1.10 22.81
CA GLU A 43 9.87 -0.39 24.07
C GLU A 43 11.19 0.41 24.08
N GLY A 44 12.27 -0.15 23.55
CA GLY A 44 13.56 0.50 23.45
C GLY A 44 13.59 1.76 22.56
N ILE A 45 12.79 1.79 21.49
CA ILE A 45 12.73 2.97 20.60
C ILE A 45 11.74 4.03 21.06
N VAL A 46 10.69 3.67 21.81
CA VAL A 46 9.66 4.60 22.28
C VAL A 46 10.03 5.25 23.62
N ALA A 47 10.58 4.48 24.56
CA ALA A 47 10.88 4.95 25.91
C ALA A 47 11.75 6.23 25.96
N PRO A 48 12.80 6.37 25.13
CA PRO A 48 13.65 7.58 25.16
C PRO A 48 12.94 8.87 24.77
N VAL A 49 11.82 8.78 24.06
CA VAL A 49 11.08 9.94 23.52
C VAL A 49 9.69 10.10 24.14
N ARG A 50 9.37 9.28 25.14
CA ARG A 50 8.02 9.22 25.73
C ARG A 50 7.47 10.58 26.16
N GLU A 51 8.31 11.41 26.78
CA GLU A 51 7.89 12.73 27.29
C GLU A 51 7.72 13.79 26.18
N GLU A 52 8.21 13.50 24.97
CA GLU A 52 8.15 14.43 23.83
C GLU A 52 6.92 14.15 22.93
N ILE A 53 6.22 13.00 23.13
CA ILE A 53 5.21 12.53 22.19
C ILE A 53 3.79 12.59 22.76
N GLU A 54 2.87 12.98 21.92
CA GLU A 54 1.42 13.01 22.17
C GLU A 54 0.72 11.71 21.77
N GLY A 55 1.40 10.84 20.98
CA GLY A 55 0.85 9.58 20.51
C GLY A 55 1.82 8.77 19.67
N ILE A 56 1.39 7.58 19.30
CA ILE A 56 2.14 6.65 18.46
C ILE A 56 1.27 6.24 17.26
N ALA A 57 1.79 6.40 16.05
CA ALA A 57 1.14 6.01 14.80
C ALA A 57 1.94 4.89 14.12
N ILE A 58 1.30 3.77 13.81
CA ILE A 58 1.97 2.57 13.33
C ILE A 58 1.44 2.15 11.98
N SER A 59 2.33 1.96 11.01
CA SER A 59 2.14 1.18 9.80
C SER A 59 2.61 -0.25 10.05
N CYS A 60 1.81 -1.24 9.67
CA CYS A 60 2.09 -2.64 9.92
C CYS A 60 1.62 -3.51 8.75
N PRO A 61 2.40 -4.51 8.31
CA PRO A 61 1.96 -5.40 7.24
C PRO A 61 0.82 -6.30 7.70
N GLY A 62 0.02 -6.75 6.72
CA GLY A 62 -1.04 -7.73 6.93
C GLY A 62 -2.42 -7.13 7.18
N GLU A 63 -3.27 -7.92 7.83
CA GLU A 63 -4.68 -7.57 8.06
C GLU A 63 -4.87 -6.94 9.44
N ILE A 64 -5.29 -5.67 9.45
CA ILE A 64 -5.40 -4.85 10.67
C ILE A 64 -6.86 -4.51 10.97
N GLN A 65 -7.32 -4.84 12.18
CA GLN A 65 -8.58 -4.32 12.70
C GLN A 65 -8.33 -2.91 13.29
N LYS A 66 -8.40 -1.91 12.42
CA LYS A 66 -8.00 -0.51 12.71
C LYS A 66 -8.68 0.10 13.95
N SER A 67 -9.96 -0.21 14.18
CA SER A 67 -10.71 0.32 15.34
C SER A 67 -10.15 -0.09 16.70
N LEU A 68 -9.43 -1.21 16.75
CA LEU A 68 -8.80 -1.77 17.96
C LEU A 68 -7.27 -1.70 17.89
N GLY A 69 -6.69 -1.39 16.74
CA GLY A 69 -5.25 -1.51 16.52
C GLY A 69 -4.73 -2.94 16.74
N PHE A 70 -5.55 -3.92 16.32
CA PHE A 70 -5.29 -5.35 16.48
C PHE A 70 -4.81 -5.95 15.17
N VAL A 71 -3.69 -6.67 15.19
CA VAL A 71 -3.13 -7.37 14.03
C VAL A 71 -3.78 -8.75 13.92
N PHE A 72 -4.71 -8.92 12.98
CA PHE A 72 -5.38 -10.20 12.78
C PHE A 72 -4.47 -11.21 12.07
N ARG A 73 -3.73 -10.77 11.04
CA ARG A 73 -2.68 -11.52 10.34
C ARG A 73 -1.49 -10.60 10.13
N GLY A 74 -0.30 -11.08 10.47
CA GLY A 74 0.93 -10.28 10.41
C GLY A 74 1.60 -10.21 9.03
N GLY A 75 0.98 -10.74 7.98
CA GLY A 75 1.58 -10.75 6.64
C GLY A 75 2.95 -11.42 6.63
N LEU A 76 3.98 -10.66 6.25
CA LEU A 76 5.38 -11.12 6.21
C LEU A 76 6.00 -11.39 7.59
N ILE A 77 5.30 -11.06 8.69
CA ILE A 77 5.79 -11.22 10.06
C ILE A 77 4.80 -12.14 10.82
N PRO A 78 4.94 -13.47 10.69
CA PRO A 78 3.94 -14.42 11.18
C PRO A 78 3.64 -14.34 12.69
N TYR A 79 4.63 -13.98 13.50
CA TYR A 79 4.46 -13.88 14.96
C TYR A 79 3.59 -12.69 15.40
N LEU A 80 3.31 -11.74 14.49
CA LEU A 80 2.36 -10.65 14.78
C LEU A 80 0.89 -11.08 14.69
N ARG A 81 0.61 -12.31 14.29
CA ARG A 81 -0.76 -12.81 14.22
C ARG A 81 -1.44 -12.81 15.60
N GLY A 82 -2.61 -12.20 15.68
CA GLY A 82 -3.40 -12.16 16.91
C GLY A 82 -2.88 -11.18 17.97
N ILE A 83 -2.08 -10.19 17.58
CA ILE A 83 -1.43 -9.28 18.52
C ILE A 83 -2.26 -8.00 18.73
N PRO A 84 -2.62 -7.65 19.99
CA PRO A 84 -3.29 -6.40 20.33
C PRO A 84 -2.27 -5.24 20.42
N LEU A 85 -1.69 -4.87 19.26
CA LEU A 85 -0.53 -3.98 19.17
C LEU A 85 -0.80 -2.60 19.80
N ALA A 86 -1.93 -1.96 19.46
CA ALA A 86 -2.25 -0.66 20.02
C ALA A 86 -2.48 -0.70 21.52
N SER A 87 -3.32 -1.62 22.02
CA SER A 87 -3.68 -1.64 23.44
C SER A 87 -2.48 -1.93 24.35
N ARG A 88 -1.55 -2.78 23.91
CA ARG A 88 -0.33 -3.05 24.70
C ARG A 88 0.57 -1.81 24.78
N LEU A 89 0.82 -1.12 23.66
CA LEU A 89 1.64 0.10 23.68
C LEU A 89 0.94 1.25 24.43
N GLN A 90 -0.40 1.35 24.33
CA GLN A 90 -1.18 2.31 25.12
C GLN A 90 -1.03 2.07 26.63
N GLN A 91 -1.08 0.79 27.05
CA GLN A 91 -0.89 0.43 28.47
C GLN A 91 0.54 0.74 28.95
N THR A 92 1.54 0.46 28.12
CA THR A 92 2.95 0.68 28.48
C THR A 92 3.29 2.18 28.52
N PHE A 93 2.87 2.94 27.51
CA PHE A 93 3.33 4.31 27.34
C PHE A 93 2.30 5.39 27.73
N GLN A 94 1.07 5.01 28.01
CA GLN A 94 -0.01 5.95 28.42
C GLN A 94 -0.21 7.10 27.40
N VAL A 95 -0.17 6.77 26.10
CA VAL A 95 -0.48 7.69 24.98
C VAL A 95 -1.42 6.99 23.99
N PRO A 96 -2.20 7.75 23.21
CA PRO A 96 -2.99 7.18 22.11
C PRO A 96 -2.11 6.44 21.09
N VAL A 97 -2.57 5.28 20.63
CA VAL A 97 -1.89 4.50 19.59
C VAL A 97 -2.86 4.15 18.47
N THR A 98 -2.44 4.33 17.23
CA THR A 98 -3.18 3.88 16.05
C THR A 98 -2.34 2.93 15.22
N VAL A 99 -3.00 1.97 14.57
CA VAL A 99 -2.36 0.98 13.70
C VAL A 99 -3.18 0.87 12.41
N LEU A 100 -2.50 0.86 11.27
CA LEU A 100 -3.13 0.60 9.97
C LEU A 100 -2.22 -0.26 9.08
N ASN A 101 -2.76 -0.73 7.96
CA ASN A 101 -1.99 -1.50 6.98
C ASN A 101 -1.00 -0.60 6.22
N ASP A 102 0.14 -1.17 5.80
CA ASP A 102 1.23 -0.48 5.08
C ASP A 102 0.79 0.09 3.72
N GLY A 103 0.03 -0.67 2.93
CA GLY A 103 -0.54 -0.19 1.67
C GLY A 103 -1.54 0.96 1.88
N GLU A 104 -2.37 0.88 2.94
CA GLU A 104 -3.28 1.95 3.32
C GLU A 104 -2.53 3.21 3.79
N ALA A 105 -1.42 3.03 4.53
CA ALA A 105 -0.56 4.13 4.94
C ALA A 105 0.04 4.86 3.72
N ALA A 106 0.60 4.12 2.77
CA ALA A 106 1.12 4.71 1.54
C ALA A 106 0.06 5.54 0.79
N GLY A 107 -1.17 5.04 0.68
CA GLY A 107 -2.27 5.77 0.06
C GLY A 107 -2.65 7.05 0.82
N LEU A 108 -2.70 7.01 2.15
CA LEU A 108 -2.99 8.20 2.94
C LEU A 108 -1.89 9.27 2.83
N ALA A 109 -0.62 8.89 2.73
CA ALA A 109 0.48 9.82 2.47
C ALA A 109 0.28 10.56 1.14
N GLU A 110 -0.04 9.81 0.08
CA GLU A 110 -0.32 10.38 -1.24
C GLU A 110 -1.55 11.30 -1.24
N SER A 111 -2.59 10.92 -0.52
CA SER A 111 -3.80 11.73 -0.38
C SER A 111 -3.58 12.99 0.46
N ARG A 112 -2.75 12.93 1.48
CA ARG A 112 -2.52 14.08 2.38
C ARG A 112 -1.57 15.10 1.81
N LEU A 113 -0.44 14.65 1.26
CA LEU A 113 0.68 15.51 0.85
C LEU A 113 1.21 15.21 -0.55
N GLY A 114 0.79 14.11 -1.17
CA GLY A 114 1.34 13.62 -2.42
C GLY A 114 0.48 13.87 -3.64
N ASN A 115 0.58 12.97 -4.59
CA ASN A 115 -0.02 13.09 -5.91
C ASN A 115 -1.55 12.83 -5.94
N LEU A 116 -2.12 12.32 -4.85
CA LEU A 116 -3.58 12.18 -4.69
C LEU A 116 -4.19 13.29 -3.83
N LYS A 117 -3.43 14.35 -3.50
CA LYS A 117 -3.97 15.51 -2.81
C LYS A 117 -5.09 16.13 -3.65
N ASP A 118 -6.20 16.45 -2.99
CA ASP A 118 -7.41 17.03 -3.59
C ASP A 118 -8.05 16.15 -4.70
N CYS A 119 -7.67 14.87 -4.80
CA CYS A 119 -8.27 13.90 -5.70
C CYS A 119 -9.56 13.33 -5.08
N PRO A 120 -10.74 13.50 -5.70
CA PRO A 120 -12.01 13.00 -5.14
C PRO A 120 -12.07 11.48 -5.04
N CYS A 121 -11.55 10.78 -6.05
CA CYS A 121 -11.50 9.31 -6.07
C CYS A 121 -10.17 8.83 -6.66
N GLY A 122 -9.30 8.29 -5.82
CA GLY A 122 -7.97 7.84 -6.23
C GLY A 122 -7.59 6.48 -5.67
N ALA A 123 -6.56 5.90 -6.25
CA ALA A 123 -5.97 4.66 -5.77
C ALA A 123 -4.44 4.76 -5.65
N THR A 124 -3.89 4.07 -4.66
CA THR A 124 -2.45 3.80 -4.58
C THR A 124 -2.21 2.30 -4.65
N LEU A 125 -1.41 1.87 -5.61
CA LEU A 125 -0.90 0.50 -5.72
C LEU A 125 0.54 0.48 -5.23
N VAL A 126 0.85 -0.35 -4.23
CA VAL A 126 2.21 -0.52 -3.69
C VAL A 126 2.78 -1.84 -4.17
N LEU A 127 3.72 -1.77 -5.11
CA LEU A 127 4.36 -2.94 -5.73
C LEU A 127 5.51 -3.44 -4.87
N GLY A 128 5.27 -4.54 -4.16
CA GLY A 128 6.21 -5.18 -3.25
C GLY A 128 6.25 -6.70 -3.45
N THR A 129 6.27 -7.48 -2.37
CA THR A 129 6.12 -8.94 -2.40
C THR A 129 4.74 -9.35 -2.93
N GLY A 130 3.71 -8.59 -2.60
CA GLY A 130 2.40 -8.59 -3.23
C GLY A 130 2.06 -7.18 -3.71
N VAL A 131 0.79 -6.93 -4.01
CA VAL A 131 0.29 -5.58 -4.33
C VAL A 131 -0.53 -5.06 -3.15
N GLY A 132 -0.02 -4.03 -2.48
CA GLY A 132 -0.81 -3.24 -1.56
C GLY A 132 -1.79 -2.34 -2.34
N LEU A 133 -3.04 -2.26 -1.89
CA LEU A 133 -4.06 -1.41 -2.50
C LEU A 133 -4.67 -0.48 -1.45
N ALA A 134 -4.58 0.82 -1.68
CA ALA A 134 -5.37 1.82 -0.98
C ALA A 134 -6.35 2.48 -1.95
N LEU A 135 -7.62 2.44 -1.62
CA LEU A 135 -8.68 3.17 -2.31
C LEU A 135 -9.08 4.37 -1.46
N LEU A 136 -9.13 5.54 -2.06
CA LEU A 136 -9.37 6.79 -1.37
C LEU A 136 -10.54 7.56 -2.00
N SER A 137 -11.36 8.13 -1.14
CA SER A 137 -12.42 9.07 -1.57
C SER A 137 -12.38 10.30 -0.68
N ASN A 138 -12.23 11.47 -1.31
CA ASN A 138 -12.17 12.76 -0.63
C ASN A 138 -11.18 12.78 0.55
N GLY A 139 -9.99 12.25 0.34
CA GLY A 139 -8.92 12.23 1.32
C GLY A 139 -9.01 11.13 2.40
N ALA A 140 -10.03 10.28 2.36
CA ALA A 140 -10.24 9.21 3.32
C ALA A 140 -10.19 7.82 2.66
N LEU A 141 -9.67 6.84 3.40
CA LEU A 141 -9.71 5.44 2.95
C LEU A 141 -11.15 4.95 2.78
N LEU A 142 -11.44 4.37 1.62
CA LEU A 142 -12.69 3.67 1.38
C LEU A 142 -12.76 2.43 2.27
N ARG A 143 -13.81 2.34 3.07
CA ARG A 143 -14.07 1.17 3.92
C ARG A 143 -14.73 0.07 3.10
N GLY A 144 -14.43 -1.18 3.43
CA GLY A 144 -14.99 -2.33 2.70
C GLY A 144 -16.53 -2.34 2.62
N TRP A 145 -17.24 -1.79 3.61
CA TRP A 145 -18.69 -1.67 3.57
C TRP A 145 -19.17 -0.60 2.57
N GLN A 146 -18.43 0.51 2.38
CA GLN A 146 -18.74 1.55 1.39
C GLN A 146 -18.60 0.98 -0.03
N LEU A 147 -17.54 0.21 -0.28
CA LEU A 147 -17.37 -0.52 -1.53
C LEU A 147 -18.52 -1.52 -1.73
N THR A 148 -18.92 -2.22 -0.69
CA THR A 148 -20.06 -3.14 -0.72
C THR A 148 -21.37 -2.43 -1.01
N GLU A 149 -21.62 -1.26 -0.43
CA GLU A 149 -22.81 -0.45 -0.72
C GLU A 149 -22.80 0.10 -2.14
N TYR A 150 -21.65 0.55 -2.62
CA TYR A 150 -21.49 0.99 -4.01
C TYR A 150 -21.80 -0.15 -4.99
N ILE A 151 -21.20 -1.32 -4.80
CA ILE A 151 -21.48 -2.52 -5.62
C ILE A 151 -22.95 -2.91 -5.54
N ARG A 152 -23.57 -2.84 -4.35
CA ARG A 152 -25.01 -3.08 -4.19
C ARG A 152 -25.88 -2.05 -4.92
N SER A 153 -25.44 -0.81 -5.03
CA SER A 153 -26.17 0.24 -5.75
C SER A 153 -26.19 -0.01 -7.26
N ILE A 154 -25.11 -0.53 -7.81
CA ILE A 154 -25.02 -0.93 -9.22
C ILE A 154 -25.93 -2.16 -9.49
N ASP A 155 -26.08 -3.03 -8.50
CA ASP A 155 -26.76 -4.33 -8.63
C ASP A 155 -28.28 -4.25 -8.37
N LYS A 156 -28.87 -3.06 -8.16
CA LYS A 156 -30.31 -2.91 -7.89
C LYS A 156 -31.24 -3.29 -9.06
N ALA A 157 -30.69 -3.51 -10.25
CA ALA A 157 -31.47 -3.83 -11.44
C ALA A 157 -31.65 -5.34 -11.64
N GLY A 158 -32.37 -6.03 -10.78
CA GLY A 158 -33.08 -7.27 -11.14
C GLY A 158 -32.40 -8.61 -10.80
N ARG A 159 -31.41 -8.68 -9.91
CA ARG A 159 -30.79 -9.95 -9.51
C ARG A 159 -31.26 -10.45 -8.14
N THR A 160 -31.35 -11.80 -7.99
CA THR A 160 -31.70 -12.41 -6.70
C THR A 160 -30.65 -12.20 -5.63
N PRO A 161 -31.01 -12.23 -4.32
CA PRO A 161 -30.05 -12.08 -3.22
C PRO A 161 -28.89 -13.07 -3.25
N GLU A 162 -29.13 -14.30 -3.71
CA GLU A 162 -28.12 -15.38 -3.82
C GLU A 162 -27.12 -15.09 -4.93
N ASN A 163 -27.57 -14.65 -6.11
CA ASN A 163 -26.70 -14.25 -7.21
C ASN A 163 -25.84 -13.03 -6.84
N ARG A 164 -26.39 -12.09 -6.04
CA ARG A 164 -25.65 -10.93 -5.55
C ARG A 164 -24.50 -11.31 -4.62
N ARG A 165 -24.75 -12.26 -3.70
CA ARG A 165 -23.72 -12.76 -2.79
C ARG A 165 -22.62 -13.47 -3.55
N PHE A 166 -22.98 -14.34 -4.50
CA PHE A 166 -22.03 -15.07 -5.33
C PHE A 166 -21.16 -14.14 -6.17
N HIS A 167 -21.75 -13.16 -6.85
CA HIS A 167 -20.99 -12.19 -7.64
C HIS A 167 -20.05 -11.31 -6.80
N ARG A 168 -20.49 -10.95 -5.58
CA ARG A 168 -19.63 -10.21 -4.65
C ARG A 168 -18.42 -11.04 -4.17
N GLU A 169 -18.66 -12.27 -3.82
CA GLU A 169 -17.59 -13.19 -3.39
C GLU A 169 -16.61 -13.46 -4.53
N LEU A 170 -17.11 -13.67 -5.74
CA LEU A 170 -16.30 -13.87 -6.94
C LEU A 170 -15.46 -12.61 -7.27
N PHE A 171 -16.04 -11.43 -7.13
CA PHE A 171 -15.36 -10.16 -7.36
C PHE A 171 -14.24 -9.92 -6.33
N LEU A 172 -14.53 -10.11 -5.06
CA LEU A 172 -13.53 -9.96 -3.99
C LEU A 172 -12.41 -10.99 -4.13
N GLN A 173 -12.74 -12.23 -4.50
CA GLN A 173 -11.76 -13.27 -4.76
C GLN A 173 -10.95 -12.98 -6.02
N GLY A 174 -11.56 -12.44 -7.06
CA GLY A 174 -10.87 -12.01 -8.27
C GLY A 174 -9.86 -10.90 -8.00
N ILE A 175 -10.24 -9.88 -7.23
CA ILE A 175 -9.31 -8.82 -6.80
C ILE A 175 -8.21 -9.39 -5.91
N SER A 176 -8.53 -10.22 -4.93
CA SER A 176 -7.54 -10.85 -4.06
C SER A 176 -6.54 -11.68 -4.87
N ASN A 177 -7.01 -12.48 -5.80
CA ASN A 177 -6.15 -13.29 -6.67
C ASN A 177 -5.25 -12.42 -7.56
N LEU A 178 -5.77 -11.31 -8.10
CA LEU A 178 -4.98 -10.35 -8.86
C LEU A 178 -3.90 -9.69 -7.98
N LEU A 179 -4.25 -9.28 -6.77
CA LEU A 179 -3.33 -8.64 -5.84
C LEU A 179 -2.25 -9.61 -5.31
N GLU A 180 -2.58 -10.89 -5.13
CA GLU A 180 -1.67 -11.90 -4.60
C GLU A 180 -0.72 -12.47 -5.66
N ASN A 181 -1.19 -12.65 -6.91
CA ASN A 181 -0.47 -13.44 -7.91
C ASN A 181 0.10 -12.65 -9.08
N THR A 182 -0.38 -11.44 -9.37
CA THR A 182 -0.07 -10.78 -10.66
C THR A 182 0.82 -9.56 -10.56
N GLY A 183 0.96 -8.92 -9.45
CA GLY A 183 1.66 -7.64 -9.34
C GLY A 183 2.92 -7.67 -8.48
N SER A 184 3.45 -8.85 -8.13
CA SER A 184 4.62 -8.93 -7.27
C SER A 184 5.88 -8.41 -7.96
N ALA A 185 6.35 -7.24 -7.50
CA ALA A 185 7.62 -6.67 -7.96
C ALA A 185 8.82 -7.56 -7.61
N VAL A 186 8.75 -8.22 -6.45
CA VAL A 186 9.81 -9.17 -6.02
C VAL A 186 9.92 -10.34 -6.99
N GLN A 187 8.81 -10.99 -7.31
CA GLN A 187 8.82 -12.11 -8.27
C GLN A 187 9.23 -11.66 -9.67
N PHE A 188 8.82 -10.48 -10.11
CA PHE A 188 9.28 -9.91 -11.38
C PHE A 188 10.79 -9.74 -11.38
N VAL A 189 11.36 -9.07 -10.37
CA VAL A 189 12.80 -8.85 -10.26
C VAL A 189 13.58 -10.16 -10.14
N GLU A 190 13.08 -11.16 -9.40
CA GLU A 190 13.70 -12.49 -9.31
C GLU A 190 13.76 -13.19 -10.67
N LYS A 191 12.64 -13.25 -11.39
CA LYS A 191 12.57 -13.86 -12.74
C LYS A 191 13.49 -13.13 -13.73
N ALA A 192 13.44 -11.79 -13.73
CA ALA A 192 14.26 -10.96 -14.60
C ALA A 192 15.76 -11.11 -14.30
N SER A 193 16.12 -11.16 -13.01
CA SER A 193 17.53 -11.41 -12.59
C SER A 193 18.02 -12.78 -13.02
N HIS A 194 17.15 -13.79 -12.97
CA HIS A 194 17.50 -15.13 -13.46
C HIS A 194 17.73 -15.14 -14.99
N LEU A 195 16.89 -14.42 -15.78
CA LEU A 195 17.13 -14.27 -17.22
C LEU A 195 18.45 -13.57 -17.56
N LEU A 196 18.89 -12.67 -16.68
CA LEU A 196 20.19 -11.98 -16.80
C LEU A 196 21.36 -12.76 -16.22
N ASN A 197 21.16 -13.98 -15.70
CA ASN A 197 22.15 -14.81 -15.02
C ASN A 197 22.84 -14.09 -13.85
N LEU A 198 22.09 -13.26 -13.08
CA LEU A 198 22.60 -12.61 -11.89
C LEU A 198 22.60 -13.59 -10.70
N GLU A 199 23.64 -13.49 -9.84
CA GLU A 199 23.77 -14.35 -8.65
C GLU A 199 22.67 -14.07 -7.60
N LYS A 200 22.11 -12.85 -7.60
CA LYS A 200 21.06 -12.41 -6.68
C LYS A 200 20.04 -11.55 -7.42
N ALA A 201 18.84 -11.50 -6.88
CA ALA A 201 17.81 -10.57 -7.37
C ALA A 201 18.27 -9.11 -7.19
N ASP A 202 18.39 -8.38 -8.30
CA ASP A 202 18.86 -7.00 -8.35
C ASP A 202 18.00 -6.16 -9.29
N GLY A 203 17.04 -5.42 -8.71
CA GLY A 203 16.14 -4.57 -9.46
C GLY A 203 16.86 -3.44 -10.22
N ILE A 204 17.97 -2.91 -9.68
CA ILE A 204 18.74 -1.85 -10.36
C ILE A 204 19.38 -2.40 -11.64
N ALA A 205 20.01 -3.58 -11.54
CA ALA A 205 20.60 -4.24 -12.70
C ALA A 205 19.54 -4.61 -13.76
N VAL A 206 18.37 -5.08 -13.34
CA VAL A 206 17.25 -5.41 -14.22
C VAL A 206 16.78 -4.18 -15.00
N PHE A 207 16.48 -3.07 -14.33
CA PHE A 207 16.02 -1.86 -15.01
C PHE A 207 17.10 -1.22 -15.88
N ARG A 208 18.39 -1.33 -15.51
CA ARG A 208 19.49 -0.91 -16.37
C ARG A 208 19.56 -1.75 -17.66
N ALA A 209 19.37 -3.06 -17.56
CA ALA A 209 19.36 -3.95 -18.73
C ALA A 209 18.14 -3.67 -19.63
N LEU A 210 16.97 -3.38 -19.07
CA LEU A 210 15.78 -2.95 -19.83
C LEU A 210 16.03 -1.64 -20.58
N ASP A 211 16.66 -0.67 -19.94
CA ASP A 211 16.98 0.65 -20.54
C ASP A 211 18.00 0.53 -21.69
N GLN A 212 18.96 -0.38 -21.56
CA GLN A 212 19.93 -0.68 -22.62
C GLN A 212 19.32 -1.42 -23.82
N GLY A 213 18.24 -2.15 -23.61
CA GLY A 213 17.58 -2.96 -24.63
C GLY A 213 18.39 -4.19 -25.05
N GLY A 214 17.93 -4.87 -26.12
CA GLY A 214 18.65 -6.00 -26.74
C GLY A 214 18.36 -7.39 -26.13
N ASN A 215 17.55 -7.47 -25.07
CA ASN A 215 17.09 -8.75 -24.52
C ASN A 215 15.56 -8.87 -24.69
N GLU A 216 15.12 -9.58 -25.72
CA GLU A 216 13.69 -9.73 -26.07
C GLU A 216 12.90 -10.47 -24.98
N GLU A 217 13.50 -11.49 -24.33
CA GLU A 217 12.84 -12.25 -23.26
C GLU A 217 12.60 -11.36 -22.04
N LEU A 218 13.57 -10.56 -21.66
CA LEU A 218 13.45 -9.61 -20.55
C LEU A 218 12.40 -8.54 -20.85
N THR A 219 12.39 -8.02 -22.07
CA THR A 219 11.40 -7.04 -22.52
C THR A 219 9.99 -7.62 -22.48
N THR A 220 9.81 -8.83 -22.99
CA THR A 220 8.51 -9.53 -22.96
C THR A 220 8.03 -9.78 -21.53
N LEU A 221 8.92 -10.22 -20.63
CA LEU A 221 8.59 -10.42 -19.23
C LEU A 221 8.15 -9.10 -18.57
N PHE A 222 8.86 -8.00 -18.85
CA PHE A 222 8.55 -6.68 -18.31
C PHE A 222 7.21 -6.15 -18.84
N GLN A 223 6.96 -6.26 -20.13
CA GLN A 223 5.69 -5.85 -20.75
C GLN A 223 4.51 -6.66 -20.20
N SER A 224 4.67 -7.97 -20.04
CA SER A 224 3.64 -8.80 -19.42
C SER A 224 3.35 -8.38 -17.98
N TYR A 225 4.37 -8.08 -17.19
CA TYR A 225 4.23 -7.59 -15.82
C TYR A 225 3.47 -6.25 -15.78
N CYS A 226 3.83 -5.29 -16.63
CA CYS A 226 3.15 -4.00 -16.73
C CYS A 226 1.71 -4.12 -17.24
N HIS A 227 1.47 -5.05 -18.17
CA HIS A 227 0.13 -5.35 -18.68
C HIS A 227 -0.80 -5.86 -17.59
N ASP A 228 -0.33 -6.76 -16.73
CA ASP A 228 -1.12 -7.28 -15.60
C ASP A 228 -1.52 -6.16 -14.62
N ILE A 229 -0.60 -5.22 -14.35
CA ILE A 229 -0.89 -4.03 -13.54
C ILE A 229 -1.91 -3.12 -14.24
N ALA A 230 -1.75 -2.91 -15.54
CA ALA A 230 -2.68 -2.10 -16.33
C ALA A 230 -4.10 -2.70 -16.34
N ILE A 231 -4.24 -4.04 -16.44
CA ILE A 231 -5.53 -4.74 -16.30
C ILE A 231 -6.15 -4.49 -14.92
N LEU A 232 -5.36 -4.57 -13.85
CA LEU A 232 -5.85 -4.28 -12.50
C LEU A 232 -6.38 -2.86 -12.41
N ILE A 233 -5.62 -1.87 -12.89
CA ILE A 233 -6.02 -0.46 -12.90
C ILE A 233 -7.29 -0.26 -13.74
N PHE A 234 -7.36 -0.89 -14.91
CA PHE A 234 -8.53 -0.82 -15.79
C PHE A 234 -9.79 -1.37 -15.10
N ASN A 235 -9.66 -2.49 -14.40
CA ASN A 235 -10.77 -3.08 -13.64
C ASN A 235 -11.22 -2.18 -12.49
N LEU A 236 -10.27 -1.61 -11.74
CA LEU A 236 -10.57 -0.65 -10.66
C LEU A 236 -11.24 0.61 -11.22
N GLN A 237 -10.74 1.15 -12.32
CA GLN A 237 -11.33 2.31 -13.00
C GLN A 237 -12.77 2.04 -13.44
N SER A 238 -13.01 0.87 -14.01
CA SER A 238 -14.35 0.51 -14.52
C SER A 238 -15.39 0.38 -13.40
N LEU A 239 -14.96 0.08 -12.18
CA LEU A 239 -15.84 -0.11 -11.02
C LEU A 239 -15.98 1.14 -10.16
N LEU A 240 -14.91 1.92 -10.01
CA LEU A 240 -14.83 2.98 -9.00
C LEU A 240 -14.78 4.38 -9.61
N LEU A 241 -14.65 4.48 -10.93
CA LEU A 241 -14.49 5.75 -11.65
C LEU A 241 -13.35 6.59 -11.06
N LEU A 242 -12.19 5.95 -10.92
CA LEU A 242 -10.99 6.61 -10.39
C LEU A 242 -10.59 7.80 -11.26
N GLU A 243 -10.11 8.85 -10.65
CA GLU A 243 -9.61 10.05 -11.33
C GLU A 243 -8.08 10.07 -11.40
N LYS A 244 -7.39 9.30 -10.54
CA LYS A 244 -5.94 9.18 -10.54
C LYS A 244 -5.47 7.91 -9.82
N VAL A 245 -4.35 7.36 -10.29
CA VAL A 245 -3.66 6.23 -9.64
C VAL A 245 -2.20 6.60 -9.38
N THR A 246 -1.70 6.25 -8.19
CA THR A 246 -0.28 6.34 -7.86
C THR A 246 0.31 4.96 -7.67
N ILE A 247 1.54 4.77 -8.14
CA ILE A 247 2.30 3.52 -8.04
C ILE A 247 3.44 3.73 -7.05
N GLY A 248 3.39 3.02 -5.94
CA GLY A 248 4.42 2.99 -4.91
C GLY A 248 5.19 1.66 -4.89
N GLY A 249 6.09 1.51 -3.93
CA GLY A 249 6.93 0.32 -3.76
C GLY A 249 8.34 0.48 -4.29
N GLY A 250 9.17 -0.55 -4.09
CA GLY A 250 10.62 -0.46 -4.31
C GLY A 250 11.07 -0.16 -5.74
N ILE A 251 10.26 -0.50 -6.74
CA ILE A 251 10.58 -0.26 -8.16
C ILE A 251 9.84 0.93 -8.76
N SER A 252 8.98 1.59 -8.00
CA SER A 252 8.11 2.68 -8.51
C SER A 252 8.86 3.95 -8.91
N SER A 253 10.11 4.12 -8.48
CA SER A 253 10.98 5.22 -8.89
C SER A 253 11.52 5.09 -10.31
N GLN A 254 11.33 3.94 -10.94
CA GLN A 254 11.78 3.69 -12.32
C GLN A 254 10.78 4.29 -13.30
N THR A 255 11.19 5.32 -14.04
CA THR A 255 10.34 6.01 -15.04
C THR A 255 9.85 5.04 -16.10
N LEU A 256 10.72 4.13 -16.56
CA LEU A 256 10.39 3.09 -17.52
C LEU A 256 9.19 2.23 -17.08
N LEU A 257 9.07 1.93 -15.78
CA LEU A 257 7.92 1.19 -15.24
C LEU A 257 6.61 1.96 -15.40
N ILE A 258 6.62 3.23 -15.04
CA ILE A 258 5.43 4.08 -15.11
C ILE A 258 5.01 4.31 -16.56
N ASP A 259 5.96 4.55 -17.43
CA ASP A 259 5.72 4.75 -18.86
C ASP A 259 5.13 3.50 -19.52
N GLU A 260 5.69 2.33 -19.23
CA GLU A 260 5.17 1.07 -19.78
C GLU A 260 3.78 0.72 -19.23
N ILE A 261 3.51 0.94 -17.92
CA ILE A 261 2.15 0.75 -17.37
C ILE A 261 1.15 1.67 -18.07
N ASN A 262 1.49 2.95 -18.29
CA ASN A 262 0.64 3.87 -19.03
C ASN A 262 0.42 3.41 -20.47
N HIS A 263 1.47 2.96 -21.16
CA HIS A 263 1.37 2.42 -22.53
C HIS A 263 0.40 1.23 -22.59
N GLN A 264 0.58 0.24 -21.73
CA GLN A 264 -0.29 -0.92 -21.64
C GLN A 264 -1.75 -0.54 -21.30
N TYR A 265 -1.95 0.46 -20.44
CA TYR A 265 -3.28 0.95 -20.10
C TYR A 265 -3.97 1.63 -21.30
N HIS A 266 -3.25 2.42 -22.07
CA HIS A 266 -3.76 3.03 -23.31
C HIS A 266 -4.12 1.97 -24.35
N ASP A 267 -3.30 0.94 -24.51
CA ASP A 267 -3.58 -0.17 -25.43
C ASP A 267 -4.87 -0.91 -25.04
N LEU A 268 -5.11 -1.13 -23.73
CA LEU A 268 -6.35 -1.71 -23.25
C LEU A 268 -7.58 -0.84 -23.56
N LEU A 269 -7.46 0.49 -23.47
CA LEU A 269 -8.53 1.42 -23.87
C LEU A 269 -8.81 1.33 -25.36
N SER A 270 -7.76 1.35 -26.19
CA SER A 270 -7.86 1.28 -27.65
C SER A 270 -8.52 -0.02 -28.13
N GLN A 271 -8.07 -1.17 -27.62
CA GLN A 271 -8.64 -2.48 -27.95
C GLN A 271 -10.15 -2.59 -27.64
N ARG A 272 -10.68 -1.74 -26.74
CA ARG A 272 -12.08 -1.70 -26.33
C ARG A 272 -12.87 -0.55 -26.98
N GLY A 273 -12.31 0.15 -27.96
CA GLY A 273 -12.94 1.29 -28.63
C GLY A 273 -13.22 2.45 -27.68
N ARG A 274 -12.40 2.63 -26.66
CA ARG A 274 -12.52 3.70 -25.65
C ARG A 274 -11.46 4.79 -25.76
N GLU A 275 -10.83 4.93 -26.90
CA GLU A 275 -9.78 5.92 -27.19
C GLU A 275 -10.22 7.38 -26.96
N GLN A 276 -11.54 7.62 -27.07
CA GLN A 276 -12.14 8.92 -26.84
C GLN A 276 -12.27 9.32 -25.37
N PHE A 277 -12.05 8.40 -24.44
CA PHE A 277 -12.05 8.71 -23.02
C PHE A 277 -10.68 9.24 -22.62
N GLU A 278 -10.68 10.31 -21.84
CA GLU A 278 -9.45 10.81 -21.25
C GLU A 278 -8.81 9.72 -20.39
N ALA A 279 -7.54 9.44 -20.66
CA ALA A 279 -6.85 8.38 -19.96
C ALA A 279 -6.64 8.76 -18.49
N LEU A 280 -6.87 7.79 -17.62
CA LEU A 280 -6.62 7.93 -16.20
C LEU A 280 -5.12 8.24 -15.95
N PRO A 281 -4.77 9.34 -15.25
CA PRO A 281 -3.38 9.63 -14.92
C PRO A 281 -2.80 8.56 -13.97
N ILE A 282 -1.76 7.86 -14.42
CA ILE A 282 -1.01 6.88 -13.63
C ILE A 282 0.39 7.45 -13.41
N GLN A 283 0.78 7.65 -12.15
CA GLN A 283 2.01 8.34 -11.78
C GLN A 283 2.77 7.56 -10.70
N ALA A 284 4.08 7.77 -10.59
CA ALA A 284 4.82 7.31 -9.43
C ALA A 284 4.30 7.99 -8.14
N ALA A 285 4.29 7.27 -7.04
CA ALA A 285 4.03 7.85 -5.74
C ALA A 285 5.15 8.84 -5.36
N ARG A 286 4.77 9.92 -4.69
CA ARG A 286 5.69 10.99 -4.29
C ARG A 286 6.62 10.57 -3.15
N PHE A 287 6.07 9.82 -2.18
CA PHE A 287 6.79 9.42 -0.98
C PHE A 287 7.24 7.96 -1.09
N HIS A 288 8.54 7.72 -1.21
CA HIS A 288 9.11 6.38 -1.33
C HIS A 288 9.24 5.71 0.05
N ASN A 289 10.37 5.93 0.71
CA ASN A 289 10.70 5.27 1.97
C ASN A 289 9.97 5.85 3.19
N GLU A 290 9.41 7.05 3.09
CA GLU A 290 8.75 7.77 4.18
C GLU A 290 7.23 7.68 4.13
N SER A 291 6.68 7.14 3.03
CA SER A 291 5.23 7.08 2.79
C SER A 291 4.46 6.48 3.96
N ASN A 292 4.96 5.38 4.51
CA ASN A 292 4.29 4.66 5.58
C ASN A 292 4.29 5.44 6.91
N LEU A 293 5.37 6.15 7.22
CA LEU A 293 5.45 7.02 8.40
C LEU A 293 4.48 8.21 8.29
N ILE A 294 4.47 8.88 7.12
CA ILE A 294 3.55 9.99 6.84
C ILE A 294 2.10 9.52 6.87
N GLY A 295 1.81 8.40 6.22
CA GLY A 295 0.45 7.86 6.18
C GLY A 295 -0.08 7.39 7.53
N ALA A 296 0.79 6.80 8.36
CA ALA A 296 0.44 6.45 9.74
C ALA A 296 0.06 7.71 10.54
N ALA A 297 0.83 8.79 10.42
CA ALA A 297 0.51 10.07 11.03
C ALA A 297 -0.82 10.65 10.49
N ALA A 298 -1.04 10.62 9.18
CA ALA A 298 -2.29 11.09 8.58
C ALA A 298 -3.50 10.32 9.11
N TYR A 299 -3.36 9.01 9.29
CA TYR A 299 -4.39 8.18 9.91
C TYR A 299 -4.60 8.55 11.39
N PHE A 300 -3.53 8.74 12.15
CA PHE A 300 -3.59 9.13 13.56
C PHE A 300 -4.41 10.42 13.72
N TYR A 301 -4.06 11.50 13.01
CA TYR A 301 -4.74 12.79 13.11
C TYR A 301 -6.18 12.78 12.55
N SER A 302 -6.54 11.85 11.70
CA SER A 302 -7.92 11.68 11.18
C SER A 302 -8.79 10.73 12.01
N SER A 303 -8.21 10.00 12.96
CA SER A 303 -8.91 8.98 13.74
C SER A 303 -9.71 9.56 14.91
N PRO A 304 -10.96 9.08 15.14
CA PRO A 304 -11.79 9.55 16.25
C PRO A 304 -11.28 9.13 17.63
N ASN A 305 -10.33 8.22 17.72
CA ASN A 305 -9.77 7.71 18.98
C ASN A 305 -8.91 8.71 19.77
N GLN A 306 -8.53 9.84 19.17
CA GLN A 306 -7.81 10.92 19.88
C GLN A 306 -8.64 11.64 20.95
N LYS A 307 -9.97 11.63 20.82
CA LYS A 307 -10.87 12.41 21.69
C LYS A 307 -11.24 11.72 23.01
N LYS A 308 -10.65 10.57 23.32
CA LYS A 308 -11.01 9.73 24.47
C LYS A 308 -9.90 9.60 25.54
N PHE A 309 -8.85 10.43 25.45
CA PHE A 309 -7.81 10.52 26.50
C PHE A 309 -7.78 11.89 27.14
#